data_2fae608e3f058f76324100be98b42864
#
_entry.id   2fae608e3f058f76324100be98b42864
#
_cell.length_a   1.000
_cell.length_b   1.000
_cell.length_c   1.000
_cell.angle_alpha   90.00
_cell.angle_beta   90.00
_cell.angle_gamma   90.00
#
_symmetry.space_group_name_H-M   'P 1'
#
loop_
_entity.id
_entity.type
_entity.pdbx_description
1 polymer ?
#
loop_
_entity_poly.entity_id
_entity_poly.type
_entity_poly.pdbx_seq_one_letter_code
_entity_poly.pdbx_strand_id
1 'polypeptide(L)'
;MGQKSNPTGLRIGVIRTWSSKWYEEGSYAKWLKEDLRIKKFIKDEYGHTGINRIEIERAANKVKVSVYTAKPGIIIGKKGKDVEVLKDRLRKMSNSEVFLNIQELRKAEMDAQLVAEGVARNLEHRVSFRRAMKKSVQTALKLGAKGIRVNCAGRLGGAEMSRTEWYISPPSFVPRSSSCPDR
;
A
#
# COMPACT_ATOMS: atom_id res chain seq x y z
N MET A 1 13.59 -13.56 20.26
CA MET A 1 13.00 -12.41 19.52
C MET A 1 11.49 -12.54 19.52
N GLY A 2 10.76 -11.50 19.94
CA GLY A 2 9.30 -11.52 19.95
C GLY A 2 8.72 -11.56 18.54
N GLN A 3 7.77 -12.46 18.31
CA GLN A 3 7.02 -12.52 17.08
C GLN A 3 6.03 -11.34 16.98
N LYS A 4 5.93 -10.73 15.82
CA LYS A 4 5.00 -9.61 15.57
C LYS A 4 3.82 -10.10 14.74
N SER A 5 2.61 -9.86 15.21
CA SER A 5 1.40 -10.14 14.45
C SER A 5 1.27 -9.23 13.22
N ASN A 6 0.63 -9.74 12.17
CA ASN A 6 0.32 -8.91 11.01
C ASN A 6 -0.66 -7.80 11.41
N PRO A 7 -0.31 -6.52 11.20
CA PRO A 7 -1.15 -5.40 11.64
C PRO A 7 -2.52 -5.34 10.94
N THR A 8 -2.60 -5.83 9.71
CA THR A 8 -3.87 -5.93 8.98
C THR A 8 -4.72 -7.06 9.55
N GLY A 9 -4.11 -8.25 9.81
CA GLY A 9 -4.80 -9.39 10.40
C GLY A 9 -5.42 -9.07 11.77
N LEU A 10 -4.70 -8.33 12.61
CA LEU A 10 -5.21 -7.91 13.93
C LEU A 10 -6.43 -6.98 13.85
N ARG A 11 -6.61 -6.25 12.75
CA ARG A 11 -7.68 -5.26 12.56
C ARG A 11 -8.84 -5.74 11.70
N ILE A 12 -8.74 -6.93 11.14
CA ILE A 12 -9.83 -7.53 10.35
C ILE A 12 -11.04 -7.81 11.25
N GLY A 13 -12.21 -7.42 10.77
CA GLY A 13 -13.46 -7.55 11.51
C GLY A 13 -13.77 -6.40 12.48
N VAL A 14 -12.78 -5.56 12.83
CA VAL A 14 -12.97 -4.41 13.71
C VAL A 14 -12.95 -3.08 12.93
N ILE A 15 -11.83 -2.80 12.25
CA ILE A 15 -11.63 -1.52 11.52
C ILE A 15 -11.46 -1.77 10.03
N ARG A 16 -10.96 -2.95 9.64
CA ARG A 16 -10.70 -3.32 8.25
C ARG A 16 -11.49 -4.54 7.84
N THR A 17 -11.84 -4.60 6.57
CA THR A 17 -12.45 -5.77 5.93
C THR A 17 -11.42 -6.52 5.09
N TRP A 18 -11.77 -7.69 4.62
CA TRP A 18 -10.96 -8.50 3.73
C TRP A 18 -10.70 -7.79 2.38
N SER A 19 -9.55 -8.01 1.79
CA SER A 19 -9.23 -7.49 0.47
C SER A 19 -9.83 -8.30 -0.68
N SER A 20 -10.25 -9.54 -0.41
CA SER A 20 -11.04 -10.37 -1.30
C SER A 20 -12.32 -10.74 -0.56
N LYS A 21 -13.48 -10.36 -1.12
CA LYS A 21 -14.80 -10.50 -0.49
C LYS A 21 -15.61 -11.49 -1.32
N TRP A 22 -15.54 -12.77 -0.98
CA TRP A 22 -16.29 -13.85 -1.60
C TRP A 22 -16.25 -15.09 -0.71
N TYR A 23 -17.20 -15.99 -0.94
CA TYR A 23 -17.28 -17.29 -0.28
C TYR A 23 -17.45 -18.38 -1.31
N GLU A 24 -16.68 -19.46 -1.19
CA GLU A 24 -16.75 -20.61 -2.08
C GLU A 24 -16.21 -21.84 -1.33
N GLU A 25 -16.92 -22.95 -1.37
CA GLU A 25 -16.53 -24.20 -0.69
C GLU A 25 -15.65 -25.11 -1.55
N GLY A 26 -16.00 -25.27 -2.84
CA GLY A 26 -15.35 -26.26 -3.70
C GLY A 26 -14.12 -25.74 -4.46
N SER A 27 -14.17 -24.50 -4.92
CA SER A 27 -13.15 -23.93 -5.82
C SER A 27 -12.26 -22.87 -5.16
N TYR A 28 -12.18 -22.85 -3.83
CA TYR A 28 -11.46 -21.85 -3.05
C TYR A 28 -10.02 -21.62 -3.54
N ALA A 29 -9.24 -22.70 -3.69
CA ALA A 29 -7.83 -22.59 -4.09
C ALA A 29 -7.67 -22.00 -5.51
N LYS A 30 -8.57 -22.30 -6.42
CA LYS A 30 -8.58 -21.78 -7.78
C LYS A 30 -8.85 -20.28 -7.78
N TRP A 31 -9.89 -19.84 -7.09
CA TRP A 31 -10.27 -18.43 -7.00
C TRP A 31 -9.22 -17.59 -6.26
N LEU A 32 -8.65 -18.12 -5.19
CA LEU A 32 -7.56 -17.46 -4.49
C LEU A 32 -6.33 -17.26 -5.38
N LYS A 33 -5.95 -18.28 -6.15
CA LYS A 33 -4.82 -18.19 -7.09
C LYS A 33 -5.07 -17.17 -8.20
N GLU A 34 -6.29 -17.09 -8.71
CA GLU A 34 -6.70 -16.07 -9.68
C GLU A 34 -6.61 -14.66 -9.08
N ASP A 35 -7.16 -14.45 -7.87
CA ASP A 35 -7.10 -13.17 -7.18
C ASP A 35 -5.66 -12.69 -6.94
N LEU A 36 -4.79 -13.59 -6.51
CA LEU A 36 -3.37 -13.28 -6.32
C LEU A 36 -2.67 -12.91 -7.63
N ARG A 37 -3.00 -13.60 -8.73
CA ARG A 37 -2.49 -13.27 -10.07
C ARG A 37 -2.98 -11.90 -10.54
N ILE A 38 -4.26 -11.60 -10.37
CA ILE A 38 -4.85 -10.30 -10.70
C ILE A 38 -4.17 -9.18 -9.90
N LYS A 39 -4.04 -9.36 -8.58
CA LYS A 39 -3.40 -8.36 -7.70
C LYS A 39 -1.94 -8.13 -8.08
N LYS A 40 -1.20 -9.20 -8.37
CA LYS A 40 0.20 -9.11 -8.79
C LYS A 40 0.30 -8.38 -10.13
N PHE A 41 -0.46 -8.79 -11.14
CA PHE A 41 -0.46 -8.19 -12.47
C PHE A 41 -0.73 -6.67 -12.41
N ILE A 42 -1.74 -6.24 -11.66
CA ILE A 42 -2.06 -4.81 -11.53
C ILE A 42 -0.93 -4.05 -10.82
N LYS A 43 -0.30 -4.65 -9.80
CA LYS A 43 0.83 -4.01 -9.10
C LYS A 43 2.08 -3.92 -9.97
N ASP A 44 2.38 -4.94 -10.75
CA ASP A 44 3.57 -4.97 -11.61
C ASP A 44 3.44 -3.95 -12.76
N GLU A 45 2.25 -3.81 -13.35
CA GLU A 45 2.02 -2.90 -14.48
C GLU A 45 1.82 -1.44 -14.03
N TYR A 46 1.05 -1.22 -12.97
CA TYR A 46 0.66 0.13 -12.50
C TYR A 46 1.25 0.53 -11.14
N GLY A 47 2.26 -0.15 -10.64
CA GLY A 47 2.89 0.17 -9.34
C GLY A 47 3.42 1.61 -9.24
N HIS A 48 3.81 2.20 -10.38
CA HIS A 48 4.27 3.59 -10.45
C HIS A 48 3.16 4.63 -10.19
N THR A 49 1.89 4.24 -10.28
CA THR A 49 0.74 5.15 -10.05
C THR A 49 0.41 5.33 -8.57
N GLY A 50 1.06 4.59 -7.68
CA GLY A 50 0.80 4.63 -6.25
C GLY A 50 -0.50 3.92 -5.87
N ILE A 51 -0.54 2.60 -6.09
CA ILE A 51 -1.67 1.75 -5.71
C ILE A 51 -1.59 1.44 -4.21
N ASN A 52 -2.57 1.88 -3.45
CA ASN A 52 -2.67 1.56 -2.03
C ASN A 52 -3.17 0.13 -1.81
N ARG A 53 -4.36 -0.17 -2.33
CA ARG A 53 -5.00 -1.47 -2.15
C ARG A 53 -5.85 -1.83 -3.36
N ILE A 54 -6.03 -3.14 -3.54
CA ILE A 54 -6.89 -3.72 -4.56
C ILE A 54 -7.89 -4.60 -3.83
N GLU A 55 -9.17 -4.29 -3.97
CA GLU A 55 -10.27 -5.09 -3.43
C GLU A 55 -10.93 -5.87 -4.57
N ILE A 56 -11.21 -7.15 -4.32
CA ILE A 56 -11.86 -8.03 -5.29
C ILE A 56 -13.13 -8.56 -4.65
N GLU A 57 -14.25 -8.32 -5.31
CA GLU A 57 -15.55 -8.85 -4.92
C GLU A 57 -16.01 -9.82 -6.01
N ARG A 58 -16.40 -11.03 -5.63
CA ARG A 58 -16.94 -12.04 -6.56
C ARG A 58 -18.39 -12.31 -6.21
N ALA A 59 -19.25 -12.26 -7.23
CA ALA A 59 -20.65 -12.59 -7.11
C ALA A 59 -21.04 -13.43 -8.35
N ALA A 60 -21.31 -14.70 -8.18
CA ALA A 60 -21.56 -15.65 -9.26
C ALA A 60 -20.45 -15.58 -10.33
N ASN A 61 -20.79 -15.22 -11.56
CA ASN A 61 -19.84 -15.13 -12.69
C ASN A 61 -19.25 -13.74 -12.91
N LYS A 62 -19.44 -12.80 -11.95
CA LYS A 62 -18.96 -11.42 -12.05
C LYS A 62 -17.85 -11.16 -11.04
N VAL A 63 -16.75 -10.58 -11.51
CA VAL A 63 -15.62 -10.18 -10.69
C VAL A 63 -15.51 -8.66 -10.71
N LYS A 64 -15.72 -8.02 -9.58
CA LYS A 64 -15.55 -6.58 -9.44
C LYS A 64 -14.20 -6.30 -8.78
N VAL A 65 -13.32 -5.61 -9.50
CA VAL A 65 -12.00 -5.21 -9.03
C VAL A 65 -12.01 -3.72 -8.75
N SER A 66 -11.85 -3.34 -7.49
CA SER A 66 -11.76 -1.95 -7.06
C SER A 66 -10.30 -1.61 -6.75
N VAL A 67 -9.72 -0.69 -7.52
CA VAL A 67 -8.32 -0.24 -7.38
C VAL A 67 -8.30 1.14 -6.74
N TYR A 68 -7.65 1.27 -5.59
CA TYR A 68 -7.45 2.53 -4.89
C TYR A 68 -6.06 3.08 -5.23
N THR A 69 -6.00 4.21 -5.91
CA THR A 69 -4.76 4.81 -6.40
C THR A 69 -4.65 6.30 -6.09
N ALA A 70 -3.41 6.78 -5.98
CA ALA A 70 -3.12 8.21 -5.84
C ALA A 70 -3.29 8.98 -7.15
N LYS A 71 -3.09 8.31 -8.31
CA LYS A 71 -3.11 8.94 -9.64
C LYS A 71 -4.01 8.16 -10.59
N PRO A 72 -5.35 8.30 -10.46
CA PRO A 72 -6.29 7.54 -11.29
C PRO A 72 -6.18 7.86 -12.79
N GLY A 73 -5.83 9.09 -13.15
CA GLY A 73 -5.72 9.51 -14.53
C GLY A 73 -4.73 8.71 -15.37
N ILE A 74 -3.66 8.18 -14.76
CA ILE A 74 -2.67 7.35 -15.46
C ILE A 74 -3.24 5.97 -15.80
N ILE A 75 -4.06 5.40 -14.91
CA ILE A 75 -4.70 4.10 -15.15
C ILE A 75 -5.86 4.25 -16.15
N ILE A 76 -6.59 5.36 -16.07
CA ILE A 76 -7.72 5.62 -16.97
C ILE A 76 -7.22 5.87 -18.40
N GLY A 77 -6.09 6.57 -18.53
CA GLY A 77 -5.50 6.90 -19.81
C GLY A 77 -6.30 7.90 -20.64
N LYS A 78 -5.84 8.13 -21.87
CA LYS A 78 -6.51 9.07 -22.78
C LYS A 78 -7.86 8.50 -23.26
N LYS A 79 -8.94 9.19 -22.91
CA LYS A 79 -10.32 8.81 -23.31
C LYS A 79 -10.74 7.41 -22.81
N GLY A 80 -10.14 6.89 -21.73
CA GLY A 80 -10.52 5.60 -21.14
C GLY A 80 -9.99 4.35 -21.87
N LYS A 81 -9.14 4.49 -22.89
CA LYS A 81 -8.61 3.36 -23.66
C LYS A 81 -7.81 2.37 -22.82
N ASP A 82 -6.99 2.88 -21.90
CA ASP A 82 -6.11 2.03 -21.09
C ASP A 82 -6.91 1.18 -20.10
N VAL A 83 -8.03 1.69 -19.59
CA VAL A 83 -8.97 0.92 -18.75
C VAL A 83 -9.62 -0.21 -19.53
N GLU A 84 -10.01 0.02 -20.78
CA GLU A 84 -10.62 -1.03 -21.60
C GLU A 84 -9.62 -2.14 -21.90
N VAL A 85 -8.39 -1.78 -22.28
CA VAL A 85 -7.30 -2.76 -22.49
C VAL A 85 -7.03 -3.56 -21.22
N LEU A 86 -6.96 -2.88 -20.06
CA LEU A 86 -6.77 -3.54 -18.76
C LEU A 86 -7.93 -4.51 -18.47
N LYS A 87 -9.17 -4.07 -18.67
CA LYS A 87 -10.37 -4.89 -18.47
C LYS A 87 -10.33 -6.16 -19.35
N ASP A 88 -9.94 -6.05 -20.61
CA ASP A 88 -9.86 -7.20 -21.50
C ASP A 88 -8.75 -8.17 -21.10
N ARG A 89 -7.61 -7.67 -20.64
CA ARG A 89 -6.53 -8.52 -20.09
C ARG A 89 -6.99 -9.27 -18.85
N LEU A 90 -7.68 -8.59 -17.93
CA LEU A 90 -8.22 -9.21 -16.72
C LEU A 90 -9.30 -10.25 -17.04
N ARG A 91 -10.15 -10.02 -18.04
CA ARG A 91 -11.14 -11.02 -18.53
C ARG A 91 -10.47 -12.29 -19.02
N LYS A 92 -9.37 -12.17 -19.78
CA LYS A 92 -8.60 -13.33 -20.25
C LYS A 92 -7.95 -14.12 -19.12
N MET A 93 -7.67 -13.48 -17.97
CA MET A 93 -7.07 -14.12 -16.80
C MET A 93 -8.09 -14.82 -15.90
N SER A 94 -9.30 -14.29 -15.77
CA SER A 94 -10.32 -14.75 -14.82
C SER A 94 -11.42 -15.61 -15.43
N ASN A 95 -11.48 -15.70 -16.78
CA ASN A 95 -12.57 -16.38 -17.51
C ASN A 95 -14.00 -15.96 -17.06
N SER A 96 -14.12 -14.79 -16.45
CA SER A 96 -15.34 -14.22 -15.89
C SER A 96 -15.56 -12.80 -16.38
N GLU A 97 -16.78 -12.30 -16.23
CA GLU A 97 -17.04 -10.89 -16.53
C GLU A 97 -16.41 -9.97 -15.49
N VAL A 98 -15.44 -9.12 -15.91
CA VAL A 98 -14.70 -8.23 -15.01
C VAL A 98 -15.25 -6.82 -15.06
N PHE A 99 -15.58 -6.28 -13.89
CA PHE A 99 -15.91 -4.87 -13.68
C PHE A 99 -14.75 -4.19 -12.96
N LEU A 100 -14.15 -3.20 -13.59
CA LEU A 100 -13.06 -2.41 -13.01
C LEU A 100 -13.61 -1.10 -12.46
N ASN A 101 -13.34 -0.83 -11.17
CA ASN A 101 -13.67 0.42 -10.51
C ASN A 101 -12.39 1.07 -9.99
N ILE A 102 -12.10 2.29 -10.44
CA ILE A 102 -10.90 3.04 -10.04
C ILE A 102 -11.33 4.14 -9.09
N GLN A 103 -10.78 4.12 -7.88
CA GLN A 103 -11.08 5.09 -6.84
C GLN A 103 -9.86 5.92 -6.50
N GLU A 104 -10.06 7.24 -6.43
CA GLU A 104 -9.01 8.17 -6.05
C GLU A 104 -8.83 8.23 -4.54
N LEU A 105 -7.57 8.27 -4.12
CA LEU A 105 -7.16 8.54 -2.74
C LEU A 105 -6.87 10.04 -2.56
N ARG A 106 -7.77 10.74 -1.88
CA ARG A 106 -7.65 12.19 -1.66
C ARG A 106 -6.38 12.59 -0.88
N LYS A 107 -5.89 11.74 0.02
CA LYS A 107 -4.72 12.01 0.88
C LYS A 107 -3.72 10.85 0.80
N ALA A 108 -3.16 10.63 -0.37
CA ALA A 108 -2.21 9.54 -0.64
C ALA A 108 -0.97 9.57 0.29
N GLU A 109 -0.51 10.76 0.65
CA GLU A 109 0.69 10.95 1.48
C GLU A 109 0.44 10.70 2.99
N MET A 110 -0.80 10.45 3.39
CA MET A 110 -1.15 9.97 4.74
C MET A 110 -1.26 8.45 4.81
N ASP A 111 -1.29 7.79 3.67
CA ASP A 111 -1.40 6.33 3.64
C ASP A 111 -0.06 5.67 3.88
N ALA A 112 -0.02 4.78 4.87
CA ALA A 112 1.22 4.15 5.33
C ALA A 112 1.91 3.33 4.24
N GLN A 113 1.14 2.66 3.36
CA GLN A 113 1.68 1.85 2.28
C GLN A 113 2.38 2.72 1.23
N LEU A 114 1.72 3.80 0.81
CA LEU A 114 2.26 4.72 -0.20
C LEU A 114 3.46 5.52 0.32
N VAL A 115 3.45 5.90 1.60
CA VAL A 115 4.60 6.53 2.25
C VAL A 115 5.80 5.58 2.28
N ALA A 116 5.60 4.31 2.64
CA ALA A 116 6.67 3.31 2.67
C ALA A 116 7.24 3.06 1.27
N GLU A 117 6.41 2.91 0.25
CA GLU A 117 6.84 2.77 -1.14
C GLU A 117 7.56 4.03 -1.66
N GLY A 118 7.13 5.21 -1.24
CA GLY A 118 7.79 6.48 -1.53
C GLY A 118 9.19 6.57 -0.92
N VAL A 119 9.36 6.12 0.32
CA VAL A 119 10.68 6.02 0.96
C VAL A 119 11.55 5.01 0.23
N ALA A 120 11.04 3.82 -0.11
CA ALA A 120 11.77 2.79 -0.85
C ALA A 120 12.29 3.33 -2.18
N ARG A 121 11.45 3.97 -2.99
CA ARG A 121 11.85 4.61 -4.26
C ARG A 121 12.95 5.67 -4.07
N ASN A 122 12.85 6.50 -3.04
CA ASN A 122 13.89 7.48 -2.75
C ASN A 122 15.23 6.81 -2.43
N LEU A 123 15.23 5.66 -1.74
CA LEU A 123 16.44 4.89 -1.44
C LEU A 123 17.03 4.24 -2.71
N GLU A 124 16.20 3.72 -3.61
CA GLU A 124 16.62 3.22 -4.92
C GLU A 124 17.29 4.32 -5.76
N HIS A 125 16.77 5.55 -5.69
CA HIS A 125 17.39 6.75 -6.30
C HIS A 125 18.60 7.29 -5.54
N ARG A 126 19.16 6.54 -4.60
CA ARG A 126 20.35 6.88 -3.80
C ARG A 126 20.20 8.16 -2.96
N VAL A 127 18.99 8.55 -2.61
CA VAL A 127 18.76 9.62 -1.65
C VAL A 127 19.16 9.15 -0.26
N SER A 128 19.84 9.99 0.52
CA SER A 128 20.19 9.66 1.90
C SER A 128 18.94 9.24 2.69
N PHE A 129 19.00 8.08 3.35
CA PHE A 129 17.89 7.51 4.09
C PHE A 129 17.35 8.45 5.18
N ARG A 130 18.23 9.22 5.87
CA ARG A 130 17.83 10.21 6.87
C ARG A 130 16.98 11.32 6.25
N ARG A 131 17.38 11.80 5.08
CA ARG A 131 16.65 12.85 4.35
C ARG A 131 15.30 12.33 3.85
N ALA A 132 15.27 11.12 3.31
CA ALA A 132 14.04 10.47 2.83
C ALA A 132 13.02 10.29 3.96
N MET A 133 13.43 9.71 5.09
CA MET A 133 12.57 9.52 6.27
C MET A 133 12.06 10.84 6.84
N LYS A 134 12.96 11.82 7.06
CA LYS A 134 12.59 13.13 7.62
C LYS A 134 11.59 13.87 6.72
N LYS A 135 11.80 13.85 5.40
CA LYS A 135 10.88 14.44 4.42
C LYS A 135 9.50 13.79 4.48
N SER A 136 9.44 12.46 4.50
CA SER A 136 8.18 11.72 4.55
C SER A 136 7.39 12.03 5.83
N VAL A 137 8.08 12.11 6.99
CA VAL A 137 7.45 12.48 8.27
C VAL A 137 6.91 13.91 8.22
N GLN A 138 7.70 14.86 7.72
CA GLN A 138 7.27 16.26 7.61
C GLN A 138 6.07 16.44 6.67
N THR A 139 6.06 15.73 5.55
CA THR A 139 4.95 15.80 4.59
C THR A 139 3.66 15.25 5.19
N ALA A 140 3.71 14.09 5.85
CA ALA A 140 2.54 13.50 6.50
C ALA A 140 1.97 14.39 7.62
N LEU A 141 2.84 15.04 8.42
CA LEU A 141 2.41 15.98 9.48
C LEU A 141 1.75 17.24 8.91
N LYS A 142 2.29 17.79 7.81
CA LYS A 142 1.70 18.97 7.14
C LYS A 142 0.28 18.67 6.62
N LEU A 143 0.00 17.44 6.23
CA LEU A 143 -1.32 17.01 5.77
C LEU A 143 -2.29 16.66 6.91
N GLY A 144 -1.84 16.81 8.17
CA GLY A 144 -2.67 16.63 9.34
C GLY A 144 -2.65 15.22 9.93
N ALA A 145 -1.61 14.43 9.68
CA ALA A 145 -1.42 13.17 10.39
C ALA A 145 -1.20 13.45 11.89
N LYS A 146 -1.92 12.73 12.76
CA LYS A 146 -1.79 12.88 14.23
C LYS A 146 -0.43 12.44 14.75
N GLY A 147 0.22 11.52 14.06
CA GLY A 147 1.54 11.01 14.38
C GLY A 147 1.98 10.00 13.33
N ILE A 148 3.28 9.83 13.18
CA ILE A 148 3.87 8.91 12.21
C ILE A 148 5.15 8.31 12.77
N ARG A 149 5.37 7.03 12.48
CA ARG A 149 6.62 6.33 12.73
C ARG A 149 7.10 5.70 11.42
N VAL A 150 8.29 6.08 10.99
CA VAL A 150 8.96 5.49 9.82
C VAL A 150 10.20 4.75 10.31
N ASN A 151 10.41 3.55 9.82
CA ASN A 151 11.53 2.68 10.17
C ASN A 151 12.22 2.21 8.90
N CYS A 152 13.54 2.35 8.83
CA CYS A 152 14.39 1.79 7.79
C CYS A 152 15.39 0.83 8.42
N ALA A 153 15.53 -0.36 7.84
CA ALA A 153 16.46 -1.38 8.29
C ALA A 153 17.30 -1.90 7.13
N GLY A 154 18.52 -2.25 7.39
CA GLY A 154 19.45 -2.82 6.40
C GLY A 154 20.85 -2.24 6.52
N ARG A 155 21.67 -2.39 5.48
CA ARG A 155 23.03 -1.83 5.39
C ARG A 155 22.99 -0.34 5.03
N LEU A 156 22.52 0.47 5.98
CA LEU A 156 22.29 1.90 5.77
C LEU A 156 23.60 2.66 5.54
N GLY A 157 23.66 3.40 4.44
CA GLY A 157 24.84 4.18 4.07
C GLY A 157 26.05 3.35 3.63
N GLY A 158 25.87 2.08 3.26
CA GLY A 158 26.94 1.17 2.84
C GLY A 158 27.71 0.50 3.98
N ALA A 159 27.20 0.59 5.22
CA ALA A 159 27.79 -0.07 6.37
C ALA A 159 27.81 -1.61 6.22
N GLU A 160 28.85 -2.28 6.70
CA GLU A 160 28.94 -3.75 6.65
C GLU A 160 27.88 -4.42 7.51
N MET A 161 27.61 -3.88 8.69
CA MET A 161 26.58 -4.39 9.59
C MET A 161 25.23 -3.73 9.32
N SER A 162 24.18 -4.54 9.36
CA SER A 162 22.80 -4.02 9.27
C SER A 162 22.41 -3.33 10.56
N ARG A 163 21.76 -2.20 10.44
CA ARG A 163 21.17 -1.48 11.56
C ARG A 163 19.77 -1.00 11.23
N THR A 164 19.03 -0.67 12.26
CA THR A 164 17.67 -0.16 12.15
C THR A 164 17.63 1.25 12.68
N GLU A 165 17.18 2.19 11.87
CA GLU A 165 16.94 3.57 12.30
C GLU A 165 15.47 3.93 12.14
N TRP A 166 14.94 4.70 13.07
CA TRP A 166 13.55 5.14 13.06
C TRP A 166 13.43 6.65 13.28
N TYR A 167 12.39 7.23 12.67
CA TYR A 167 11.92 8.58 12.98
C TYR A 167 10.49 8.48 13.50
N ILE A 168 10.25 9.10 14.67
CA ILE A 168 8.94 9.14 15.31
C ILE A 168 8.55 10.60 15.46
N SER A 169 7.34 10.95 15.04
CA SER A 169 6.67 12.15 15.50
C SER A 169 5.50 11.71 16.37
N PRO A 170 5.54 11.94 17.68
CA PRO A 170 4.44 11.62 18.58
C PRO A 170 3.21 12.47 18.20
N PRO A 171 1.99 12.00 18.49
CA PRO A 171 0.82 12.84 18.39
C PRO A 171 1.02 14.08 19.28
N SER A 172 0.57 15.23 18.83
CA SER A 172 0.74 16.54 19.47
C SER A 172 0.17 16.66 20.89
N PHE A 173 -0.34 15.56 21.46
CA PHE A 173 -1.01 15.50 22.77
C PHE A 173 -0.19 14.79 23.87
N VAL A 174 1.06 14.41 23.62
CA VAL A 174 1.92 13.93 24.71
C VAL A 174 2.84 15.08 25.12
N PRO A 175 2.63 15.71 26.29
CA PRO A 175 3.60 16.65 26.81
C PRO A 175 4.95 15.91 26.89
N ARG A 176 5.99 16.48 26.31
CA ARG A 176 7.35 15.98 26.46
C ARG A 176 7.65 15.95 27.95
N SER A 177 7.62 14.80 28.57
CA SER A 177 8.31 14.62 29.84
C SER A 177 9.80 14.86 29.55
N SER A 178 10.30 15.96 30.03
CA SER A 178 11.70 16.33 30.04
C SER A 178 12.44 15.39 31.00
N SER A 179 12.81 14.21 30.52
CA SER A 179 13.81 13.36 31.18
C SER A 179 14.15 12.17 30.29
N CYS A 180 15.00 12.44 29.31
CA CYS A 180 15.89 11.41 28.81
C CYS A 180 17.30 12.01 28.93
N PRO A 181 18.12 11.57 29.89
CA PRO A 181 19.50 11.99 29.97
C PRO A 181 20.26 11.40 28.79
N ASP A 182 21.01 12.25 28.12
CA ASP A 182 22.02 11.89 27.13
C ASP A 182 22.97 10.83 27.70
N ARG A 183 23.05 9.70 27.03
CA ARG A 183 24.22 8.82 27.04
C ARG A 183 24.41 8.21 25.66
#